data_0104577c3bc2d2f8d3423a5bf7f3d108
#
_entry.id   0104577c3bc2d2f8d3423a5bf7f3d108
#
_cell.length_a   1.000
_cell.length_b   1.000
_cell.length_c   1.000
_cell.angle_alpha   90.00
_cell.angle_beta   90.00
_cell.angle_gamma   90.00
#
_symmetry.space_group_name_H-M   'P 1'
#
loop_
_entity.id
_entity.type
_entity.pdbx_description
1 polymer ?
#
loop_
_entity_poly.entity_id
_entity_poly.type
_entity_poly.pdbx_seq_one_letter_code
_entity_poly.pdbx_strand_id
1 'polypeptide(L)'
;MALLTVPISAESRYKMINDDLVNFINEVCDVLEIPVPNISDDFRVFENNTRMAMLEIEKGVPTLYLSDRMETEQDYYFAVAHELRHLWQCLTNEKYWLGNYKTVEEIGITAYNRQRLEIDANAFAALIMVLSFEMVPTFPSLDLETRHMIEVRARQIMPELDD
;
A
#
# COMPACT_ATOMS: atom_id res chain seq x y z
N MET A 1 22.66 4.24 5.04
CA MET A 1 23.04 2.81 4.99
C MET A 1 22.01 2.12 4.10
N ALA A 2 22.41 1.59 2.94
CA ALA A 2 21.46 0.89 2.08
C ALA A 2 21.08 -0.43 2.78
N LEU A 3 19.82 -0.59 3.15
CA LEU A 3 19.29 -1.87 3.57
C LEU A 3 19.40 -2.84 2.39
N LEU A 4 20.18 -3.89 2.54
CA LEU A 4 20.23 -4.97 1.56
C LEU A 4 18.84 -5.58 1.46
N THR A 5 18.20 -5.44 0.32
CA THR A 5 16.95 -6.15 0.02
C THR A 5 17.26 -7.64 -0.02
N VAL A 6 16.79 -8.40 0.97
CA VAL A 6 16.97 -9.84 1.00
C VAL A 6 15.79 -10.48 0.26
N PRO A 7 16.03 -11.25 -0.82
CA PRO A 7 14.97 -11.96 -1.49
C PRO A 7 14.28 -12.93 -0.53
N ILE A 8 12.96 -13.00 -0.60
CA ILE A 8 12.17 -13.95 0.19
C ILE A 8 12.43 -15.35 -0.33
N SER A 9 12.88 -16.27 0.56
CA SER A 9 13.05 -17.67 0.20
C SER A 9 11.71 -18.34 -0.10
N ALA A 10 11.71 -19.44 -0.87
CA ALA A 10 10.50 -20.20 -1.15
C ALA A 10 9.78 -20.68 0.14
N GLU A 11 10.53 -21.03 1.18
CA GLU A 11 9.97 -21.41 2.49
C GLU A 11 9.32 -20.20 3.19
N SER A 12 9.90 -19.02 3.08
CA SER A 12 9.34 -17.77 3.64
C SER A 12 8.07 -17.33 2.91
N ARG A 13 7.91 -17.67 1.62
CA ARG A 13 6.68 -17.38 0.87
C ARG A 13 5.46 -18.12 1.41
N TYR A 14 5.62 -19.29 2.00
CA TYR A 14 4.55 -20.03 2.69
C TYR A 14 4.20 -19.46 4.07
N LYS A 15 5.05 -18.58 4.62
CA LYS A 15 4.85 -17.90 5.91
C LYS A 15 4.84 -16.38 5.73
N MET A 16 4.09 -15.88 4.75
CA MET A 16 4.02 -14.43 4.44
C MET A 16 3.49 -13.61 5.61
N ILE A 17 2.55 -14.16 6.37
CA ILE A 17 2.01 -13.52 7.57
C ILE A 17 2.86 -13.97 8.75
N ASN A 18 3.86 -13.17 9.11
CA ASN A 18 4.72 -13.36 10.27
C ASN A 18 4.50 -12.25 11.30
N ASP A 19 5.10 -12.40 12.49
CA ASP A 19 4.93 -11.43 13.57
C ASP A 19 5.42 -10.03 13.21
N ASP A 20 6.50 -9.91 12.45
CA ASP A 20 7.05 -8.61 12.03
C ASP A 20 6.08 -7.87 11.11
N LEU A 21 5.45 -8.56 10.16
CA LEU A 21 4.45 -7.99 9.28
C LEU A 21 3.20 -7.58 10.06
N VAL A 22 2.73 -8.41 10.98
CA VAL A 22 1.58 -8.11 11.84
C VAL A 22 1.87 -6.87 12.71
N ASN A 23 3.05 -6.79 13.30
CA ASN A 23 3.47 -5.62 14.07
C ASN A 23 3.52 -4.37 13.20
N PHE A 24 4.07 -4.45 11.99
CA PHE A 24 4.08 -3.33 11.04
C PHE A 24 2.66 -2.86 10.68
N ILE A 25 1.74 -3.78 10.41
CA ILE A 25 0.33 -3.46 10.13
C ILE A 25 -0.29 -2.72 11.33
N ASN A 26 -0.07 -3.20 12.55
CA ASN A 26 -0.57 -2.56 13.75
C ASN A 26 -0.03 -1.13 13.89
N GLU A 27 1.28 -0.94 13.70
CA GLU A 27 1.92 0.39 13.79
C GLU A 27 1.38 1.35 12.75
N VAL A 28 1.21 0.92 11.50
CA VAL A 28 0.62 1.75 10.44
C VAL A 28 -0.84 2.09 10.74
N CYS A 29 -1.62 1.13 11.23
CA CYS A 29 -3.01 1.38 11.64
C CYS A 29 -3.09 2.38 12.80
N ASP A 30 -2.17 2.30 13.76
CA ASP A 30 -2.09 3.27 14.86
C ASP A 30 -1.79 4.68 14.34
N VAL A 31 -0.82 4.82 13.43
CA VAL A 31 -0.49 6.10 12.77
C VAL A 31 -1.70 6.69 12.04
N LEU A 32 -2.48 5.85 11.37
CA LEU A 32 -3.68 6.25 10.64
C LEU A 32 -4.93 6.39 11.52
N GLU A 33 -4.88 5.98 12.78
CA GLU A 33 -6.02 5.93 13.69
C GLU A 33 -7.20 5.11 13.11
N ILE A 34 -6.90 3.95 12.49
CA ILE A 34 -7.89 3.04 11.91
C ILE A 34 -7.86 1.68 12.58
N PRO A 35 -8.99 0.95 12.55
CA PRO A 35 -9.02 -0.44 13.00
C PRO A 35 -8.14 -1.34 12.11
N VAL A 36 -7.51 -2.33 12.72
CA VAL A 36 -6.71 -3.32 11.99
C VAL A 36 -7.65 -4.20 11.15
N PRO A 37 -7.45 -4.30 9.83
CA PRO A 37 -8.24 -5.18 8.98
C PRO A 37 -7.92 -6.66 9.23
N ASN A 38 -8.79 -7.55 8.77
CA ASN A 38 -8.42 -8.95 8.63
C ASN A 38 -7.29 -9.09 7.63
N ILE A 39 -6.39 -10.06 7.86
CA ILE A 39 -5.25 -10.33 6.99
C ILE A 39 -5.42 -11.74 6.42
N SER A 40 -5.29 -11.88 5.10
CA SER A 40 -5.44 -13.15 4.41
C SER A 40 -4.31 -13.36 3.41
N ASP A 41 -3.78 -14.57 3.39
CA ASP A 41 -2.84 -15.07 2.38
C ASP A 41 -3.52 -15.93 1.30
N ASP A 42 -4.84 -15.84 1.20
CA ASP A 42 -5.61 -16.50 0.14
C ASP A 42 -5.33 -15.85 -1.22
N PHE A 43 -4.29 -16.32 -1.89
CA PHE A 43 -3.83 -15.78 -3.17
C PHE A 43 -4.75 -16.08 -4.36
N ARG A 44 -5.82 -16.88 -4.19
CA ARG A 44 -6.80 -17.15 -5.26
C ARG A 44 -7.50 -15.88 -5.72
N VAL A 45 -7.62 -14.87 -4.87
CA VAL A 45 -8.18 -13.54 -5.23
C VAL A 45 -7.36 -12.82 -6.30
N PHE A 46 -6.09 -13.24 -6.52
CA PHE A 46 -5.17 -12.65 -7.49
C PHE A 46 -5.07 -13.44 -8.81
N GLU A 47 -5.83 -14.52 -9.01
CA GLU A 47 -5.70 -15.40 -10.18
C GLU A 47 -5.87 -14.64 -11.52
N ASN A 48 -6.74 -13.63 -11.55
CA ASN A 48 -7.09 -12.89 -12.76
C ASN A 48 -6.51 -11.46 -12.79
N ASN A 49 -5.55 -11.14 -11.93
CA ASN A 49 -4.91 -9.83 -11.91
C ASN A 49 -3.44 -9.92 -11.53
N THR A 50 -2.70 -8.80 -11.70
CA THR A 50 -1.26 -8.71 -11.44
C THR A 50 -0.94 -7.97 -10.13
N ARG A 51 -1.92 -7.73 -9.28
CA ARG A 51 -1.75 -7.00 -8.02
C ARG A 51 -0.93 -7.80 -7.03
N MET A 52 -0.18 -7.11 -6.19
CA MET A 52 0.64 -7.70 -5.12
C MET A 52 -0.07 -7.72 -3.79
N ALA A 53 -0.95 -6.75 -3.56
CA ALA A 53 -1.84 -6.69 -2.40
C ALA A 53 -3.19 -6.13 -2.84
N MET A 54 -4.22 -6.40 -2.07
CA MET A 54 -5.57 -5.93 -2.35
C MET A 54 -6.36 -5.76 -1.06
N LEU A 55 -7.08 -4.66 -0.96
CA LEU A 55 -8.05 -4.42 0.09
C LEU A 55 -9.45 -4.67 -0.44
N GLU A 56 -10.21 -5.51 0.24
CA GLU A 56 -11.65 -5.68 0.01
C GLU A 56 -12.44 -5.34 1.26
N ILE A 57 -13.57 -4.66 1.07
CA ILE A 57 -14.51 -4.36 2.15
C ILE A 57 -15.83 -5.03 1.81
N GLU A 58 -16.10 -6.14 2.46
CA GLU A 58 -17.33 -6.90 2.31
C GLU A 58 -18.22 -6.72 3.55
N LYS A 59 -19.44 -6.21 3.35
CA LYS A 59 -20.40 -5.93 4.43
C LYS A 59 -19.82 -5.13 5.60
N GLY A 60 -18.97 -4.16 5.28
CA GLY A 60 -18.32 -3.31 6.27
C GLY A 60 -17.10 -3.93 6.95
N VAL A 61 -16.69 -5.14 6.58
CA VAL A 61 -15.51 -5.83 7.13
C VAL A 61 -14.35 -5.74 6.14
N PRO A 62 -13.28 -4.99 6.45
CA PRO A 62 -12.11 -4.90 5.59
C PRO A 62 -11.21 -6.12 5.73
N THR A 63 -10.73 -6.63 4.60
CA THR A 63 -9.72 -7.70 4.53
C THR A 63 -8.59 -7.27 3.62
N LEU A 64 -7.38 -7.35 4.13
CA LEU A 64 -6.14 -7.15 3.38
C LEU A 64 -5.63 -8.49 2.87
N TYR A 65 -5.61 -8.66 1.55
CA TYR A 65 -5.06 -9.83 0.89
C TYR A 65 -3.63 -9.58 0.44
N LEU A 66 -2.76 -10.56 0.61
CA LEU A 66 -1.35 -10.51 0.20
C LEU A 66 -1.07 -11.60 -0.83
N SER A 67 -0.47 -11.19 -1.95
CA SER A 67 -0.08 -12.08 -3.03
C SER A 67 1.25 -12.79 -2.70
N ASP A 68 1.45 -13.99 -3.24
CA ASP A 68 2.73 -14.70 -3.23
C ASP A 68 3.74 -14.21 -4.28
N ARG A 69 3.37 -13.17 -5.06
CA ARG A 69 4.19 -12.64 -6.17
C ARG A 69 5.27 -11.65 -5.73
N MET A 70 5.26 -11.21 -4.48
CA MET A 70 6.25 -10.27 -4.00
C MET A 70 7.61 -10.95 -3.80
N GLU A 71 8.66 -10.29 -4.27
CA GLU A 71 10.01 -10.85 -4.28
C GLU A 71 10.84 -10.45 -3.05
N THR A 72 10.50 -9.31 -2.42
CA THR A 72 11.21 -8.78 -1.25
C THR A 72 10.27 -8.43 -0.11
N GLU A 73 10.79 -8.41 1.13
CA GLU A 73 10.03 -7.95 2.29
C GLU A 73 9.58 -6.50 2.14
N GLN A 74 10.41 -5.65 1.54
CA GLN A 74 10.09 -4.23 1.32
C GLN A 74 8.89 -4.06 0.40
N ASP A 75 8.71 -4.94 -0.59
CA ASP A 75 7.52 -4.94 -1.45
C ASP A 75 6.24 -5.18 -0.64
N TYR A 76 6.28 -6.10 0.34
CA TYR A 76 5.16 -6.32 1.26
C TYR A 76 4.87 -5.11 2.13
N TYR A 77 5.88 -4.54 2.76
CA TYR A 77 5.70 -3.37 3.63
C TYR A 77 5.15 -2.17 2.85
N PHE A 78 5.68 -1.91 1.66
CA PHE A 78 5.17 -0.85 0.79
C PHE A 78 3.70 -1.10 0.40
N ALA A 79 3.41 -2.30 -0.12
CA ALA A 79 2.06 -2.66 -0.56
C ALA A 79 1.05 -2.60 0.59
N VAL A 80 1.42 -3.08 1.77
CA VAL A 80 0.60 -3.00 2.99
C VAL A 80 0.31 -1.54 3.37
N ALA A 81 1.32 -0.69 3.45
CA ALA A 81 1.13 0.72 3.78
C ALA A 81 0.22 1.44 2.75
N HIS A 82 0.39 1.13 1.47
CA HIS A 82 -0.44 1.65 0.38
C HIS A 82 -1.92 1.25 0.56
N GLU A 83 -2.20 -0.04 0.77
CA GLU A 83 -3.56 -0.53 0.94
C GLU A 83 -4.21 -0.03 2.24
N LEU A 84 -3.45 0.09 3.33
CA LEU A 84 -3.95 0.66 4.58
C LEU A 84 -4.30 2.15 4.42
N ARG A 85 -3.55 2.90 3.60
CA ARG A 85 -3.94 4.28 3.27
C ARG A 85 -5.25 4.33 2.50
N HIS A 86 -5.51 3.38 1.61
CA HIS A 86 -6.81 3.25 0.94
C HIS A 86 -7.93 2.96 1.95
N LEU A 87 -7.70 2.11 2.93
CA LEU A 87 -8.66 1.87 4.01
C LEU A 87 -8.95 3.16 4.79
N TRP A 88 -7.92 3.92 5.14
CA TRP A 88 -8.07 5.22 5.78
C TRP A 88 -8.88 6.20 4.92
N GLN A 89 -8.61 6.29 3.63
CA GLN A 89 -9.36 7.13 2.69
C GLN A 89 -10.84 6.75 2.67
N CYS A 90 -11.14 5.47 2.59
CA CYS A 90 -12.50 4.94 2.59
C CYS A 90 -13.23 5.26 3.90
N LEU A 91 -12.60 5.03 5.05
CA LEU A 91 -13.20 5.26 6.37
C LEU A 91 -13.37 6.76 6.68
N THR A 92 -12.45 7.59 6.20
CA THR A 92 -12.48 9.05 6.43
C THR A 92 -13.49 9.74 5.53
N ASN A 93 -13.65 9.31 4.29
CA ASN A 93 -14.58 9.90 3.32
C ASN A 93 -15.09 8.87 2.30
N GLU A 94 -15.92 7.96 2.76
CA GLU A 94 -16.50 6.89 1.95
C GLU A 94 -17.20 7.39 0.69
N LYS A 95 -17.97 8.49 0.81
CA LYS A 95 -18.69 9.07 -0.32
C LYS A 95 -17.74 9.57 -1.41
N TYR A 96 -16.65 10.20 -1.04
CA TYR A 96 -15.62 10.63 -2.00
C TYR A 96 -14.94 9.41 -2.63
N TRP A 97 -14.58 8.42 -1.84
CA TRP A 97 -14.00 7.16 -2.29
C TRP A 97 -14.86 6.49 -3.36
N LEU A 98 -16.12 6.20 -3.05
CA LEU A 98 -17.04 5.52 -3.96
C LEU A 98 -17.32 6.31 -5.26
N GLY A 99 -17.32 7.63 -5.20
CA GLY A 99 -17.61 8.49 -6.36
C GLY A 99 -16.42 8.82 -7.25
N ASN A 100 -15.19 8.70 -6.75
CA ASN A 100 -13.99 9.21 -7.42
C ASN A 100 -12.93 8.16 -7.75
N TYR A 101 -13.01 6.96 -7.17
CA TYR A 101 -12.08 5.89 -7.48
C TYR A 101 -12.50 5.16 -8.75
N LYS A 102 -11.60 5.15 -9.76
CA LYS A 102 -11.80 4.48 -11.06
C LYS A 102 -10.83 3.32 -11.22
N THR A 103 -11.24 2.30 -11.94
CA THR A 103 -10.38 1.14 -12.25
C THR A 103 -9.48 1.40 -13.46
N VAL A 104 -8.45 0.58 -13.61
CA VAL A 104 -7.55 0.64 -14.78
C VAL A 104 -8.34 0.39 -16.08
N GLU A 105 -9.33 -0.51 -16.05
CA GLU A 105 -10.18 -0.83 -17.19
C GLU A 105 -11.04 0.36 -17.63
N GLU A 106 -11.46 1.19 -16.67
CA GLU A 106 -12.27 2.40 -16.98
C GLU A 106 -11.45 3.53 -17.59
N ILE A 107 -10.22 3.76 -17.13
CA ILE A 107 -9.47 4.99 -17.47
C ILE A 107 -8.04 4.77 -17.98
N GLY A 108 -7.55 3.53 -18.00
CA GLY A 108 -6.19 3.18 -18.39
C GLY A 108 -5.16 3.39 -17.28
N ILE A 109 -3.99 2.73 -17.42
CA ILE A 109 -2.98 2.66 -16.34
C ILE A 109 -2.40 4.02 -15.94
N THR A 110 -2.09 4.90 -16.91
CA THR A 110 -1.51 6.21 -16.61
C THR A 110 -2.48 7.08 -15.83
N ALA A 111 -3.73 7.18 -16.26
CA ALA A 111 -4.76 7.94 -15.57
C ALA A 111 -5.08 7.32 -14.20
N TYR A 112 -5.10 5.99 -14.10
CA TYR A 112 -5.26 5.27 -12.84
C TYR A 112 -4.20 5.68 -11.81
N ASN A 113 -2.91 5.64 -12.20
CA ASN A 113 -1.79 5.99 -11.32
C ASN A 113 -1.79 7.46 -10.90
N ARG A 114 -2.42 8.34 -11.66
CA ARG A 114 -2.54 9.78 -11.39
C ARG A 114 -3.79 10.17 -10.62
N GLN A 115 -4.67 9.24 -10.31
CA GLN A 115 -5.80 9.54 -9.43
C GLN A 115 -5.31 10.08 -8.10
N ARG A 116 -6.01 11.06 -7.55
CA ARG A 116 -5.67 11.67 -6.27
C ARG A 116 -5.51 10.62 -5.15
N LEU A 117 -6.37 9.63 -5.13
CA LEU A 117 -6.33 8.55 -4.12
C LEU A 117 -5.11 7.66 -4.28
N GLU A 118 -4.70 7.34 -5.52
CA GLU A 118 -3.49 6.55 -5.79
C GLU A 118 -2.21 7.34 -5.48
N ILE A 119 -2.14 8.60 -5.87
CA ILE A 119 -1.02 9.50 -5.53
C ILE A 119 -0.85 9.61 -4.01
N ASP A 120 -1.94 9.82 -3.28
CA ASP A 120 -1.92 9.92 -1.82
C ASP A 120 -1.47 8.61 -1.16
N ALA A 121 -1.99 7.46 -1.62
CA ALA A 121 -1.61 6.16 -1.08
C ALA A 121 -0.12 5.83 -1.34
N ASN A 122 0.39 6.10 -2.54
CA ASN A 122 1.80 5.93 -2.88
C ASN A 122 2.70 6.90 -2.08
N ALA A 123 2.28 8.14 -1.90
CA ALA A 123 3.01 9.14 -1.12
C ALA A 123 3.10 8.74 0.36
N PHE A 124 2.01 8.30 0.95
CA PHE A 124 1.98 7.80 2.31
C PHE A 124 2.88 6.57 2.48
N ALA A 125 2.74 5.57 1.61
CA ALA A 125 3.58 4.38 1.65
C ALA A 125 5.06 4.70 1.52
N ALA A 126 5.43 5.64 0.63
CA ALA A 126 6.81 6.10 0.49
C ALA A 126 7.35 6.74 1.78
N LEU A 127 6.56 7.57 2.46
CA LEU A 127 6.95 8.16 3.75
C LEU A 127 7.13 7.10 4.84
N ILE A 128 6.24 6.13 4.93
CA ILE A 128 6.37 5.02 5.89
C ILE A 128 7.65 4.23 5.62
N MET A 129 8.01 3.98 4.36
CA MET A 129 9.27 3.30 4.02
C MET A 129 10.49 4.12 4.44
N VAL A 130 10.47 5.44 4.27
CA VAL A 130 11.55 6.32 4.73
C VAL A 130 11.66 6.33 6.25
N LEU A 131 10.55 6.50 6.95
CA LEU A 131 10.53 6.62 8.41
C LEU A 131 10.84 5.29 9.12
N SER A 132 10.35 4.17 8.61
CA SER A 132 10.51 2.87 9.24
C SER A 132 11.78 2.12 8.82
N PHE A 133 12.27 2.34 7.60
CA PHE A 133 13.36 1.55 7.00
C PHE A 133 14.47 2.39 6.36
N GLU A 134 14.42 3.71 6.45
CA GLU A 134 15.36 4.63 5.78
C GLU A 134 15.48 4.37 4.26
N MET A 135 14.40 3.89 3.64
CA MET A 135 14.33 3.57 2.22
C MET A 135 13.48 4.58 1.45
N VAL A 136 14.02 5.09 0.35
CA VAL A 136 13.29 5.94 -0.58
C VAL A 136 12.84 5.12 -1.79
N PRO A 137 11.53 4.84 -1.96
CA PRO A 137 11.01 4.17 -3.14
C PRO A 137 11.27 4.99 -4.40
N THR A 138 11.66 4.34 -5.50
CA THR A 138 12.01 5.02 -6.76
C THR A 138 10.92 4.99 -7.82
N PHE A 139 9.91 4.13 -7.67
CA PHE A 139 8.79 3.97 -8.61
C PHE A 139 9.23 3.82 -10.08
N PRO A 140 10.07 2.83 -10.42
CA PRO A 140 10.68 2.72 -11.75
C PRO A 140 9.66 2.48 -12.87
N SER A 141 8.48 1.95 -12.56
CA SER A 141 7.39 1.73 -13.52
C SER A 141 6.53 2.97 -13.81
N LEU A 142 6.69 4.04 -13.03
CA LEU A 142 5.93 5.28 -13.19
C LEU A 142 6.71 6.31 -14.00
N ASP A 143 6.00 7.13 -14.77
CA ASP A 143 6.60 8.26 -15.49
C ASP A 143 7.04 9.37 -14.53
N LEU A 144 7.88 10.29 -15.03
CA LEU A 144 8.46 11.36 -14.22
C LEU A 144 7.41 12.29 -13.63
N GLU A 145 6.35 12.60 -14.37
CA GLU A 145 5.29 13.47 -13.89
C GLU A 145 4.52 12.83 -12.72
N THR A 146 4.19 11.55 -12.83
CA THR A 146 3.52 10.81 -11.76
C THR A 146 4.41 10.72 -10.52
N ARG A 147 5.72 10.45 -10.68
CA ARG A 147 6.68 10.46 -9.56
C ARG A 147 6.74 11.82 -8.88
N HIS A 148 6.76 12.90 -9.66
CA HIS A 148 6.75 14.26 -9.11
C HIS A 148 5.47 14.56 -8.33
N MET A 149 4.31 14.13 -8.82
CA MET A 149 3.04 14.25 -8.08
C MET A 149 3.09 13.54 -6.73
N ILE A 150 3.65 12.33 -6.68
CA ILE A 150 3.85 11.56 -5.43
C ILE A 150 4.77 12.32 -4.48
N GLU A 151 5.90 12.84 -4.95
CA GLU A 151 6.85 13.60 -4.14
C GLU A 151 6.22 14.87 -3.55
N VAL A 152 5.48 15.63 -4.34
CA VAL A 152 4.75 16.81 -3.86
C VAL A 152 3.74 16.43 -2.78
N ARG A 153 2.99 15.36 -3.00
CA ARG A 153 2.01 14.88 -2.00
C ARG A 153 2.68 14.40 -0.72
N ALA A 154 3.80 13.68 -0.82
CA ALA A 154 4.56 13.24 0.33
C ALA A 154 5.00 14.41 1.22
N ARG A 155 5.48 15.50 0.62
CA ARG A 155 5.83 16.72 1.36
C ARG A 155 4.64 17.36 2.07
N GLN A 156 3.44 17.21 1.54
CA GLN A 156 2.21 17.71 2.19
C GLN A 156 1.77 16.85 3.35
N ILE A 157 1.99 15.53 3.28
CA ILE A 157 1.60 14.57 4.34
C ILE A 157 2.63 14.58 5.50
N MET A 158 3.90 14.78 5.21
CA MET A 158 4.98 14.64 6.19
C MET A 158 4.73 15.38 7.51
N PRO A 159 4.27 16.66 7.54
CA PRO A 159 3.97 17.34 8.80
C PRO A 159 2.87 16.68 9.63
N GLU A 160 1.95 15.96 8.99
CA GLU A 160 0.85 15.26 9.68
C GLU A 160 1.32 14.01 10.41
N LEU A 161 2.49 13.46 10.03
CA LEU A 161 3.07 12.26 10.64
C LEU A 161 4.08 12.59 11.76
N ASP A 162 4.51 13.84 11.86
CA ASP A 162 5.47 14.29 12.88
C ASP A 162 4.80 14.71 14.20
N ASP A 163 3.47 14.80 14.24
CA ASP A 163 2.66 15.10 15.42
C ASP A 163 2.25 13.82 16.17
#